data_976c68d30237abc441c60c2d7ba67ce6
#
_entry.id   976c68d30237abc441c60c2d7ba67ce6
#
_cell.length_a   1.000
_cell.length_b   1.000
_cell.length_c   1.000
_cell.angle_alpha   90.00
_cell.angle_beta   90.00
_cell.angle_gamma   90.00
#
_symmetry.space_group_name_H-M   'P 1'
#
loop_
_entity.id
_entity.type
_entity.pdbx_description
1 polymer ?
#
loop_
_entity_poly.entity_id
_entity_poly.type
_entity_poly.pdbx_seq_one_letter_code
_entity_poly.pdbx_strand_id
1 'polypeptide(L)'
;MANIAASRMHPFHPKQLSDIEMQVVTCDLLIIGGGNAGCFVATEAAKLDPSLKVVIMEKAEIMRSGACSAGMDAINTYIPKGKTPEDLVRWSRAQVGGGPLREDLALSNAEELNESVEDLERWGLPILRDGDGNVRYRGKWDISIHGEQLKPIMAEKALESGADVYNRVAGTGLLMHKGRCVGAMGLGVRDGKFYVFRAKATVMATGGAGTLYKSYTADSTDSGAQIWMCPYCVGSGYAMGFRQ
;
A
#
# COMPACT_ATOMS: atom_id res chain seq x y z
N MET A 1 17.69 -3.86 33.84
CA MET A 1 16.77 -4.65 33.00
C MET A 1 15.39 -4.04 33.17
N ALA A 2 14.97 -3.22 32.21
CA ALA A 2 13.65 -2.59 32.26
C ALA A 2 12.60 -3.65 32.00
N ASN A 3 11.70 -3.82 32.97
CA ASN A 3 10.53 -4.64 32.89
C ASN A 3 9.64 -4.04 31.78
N ILE A 4 9.71 -4.59 30.58
CA ILE A 4 8.69 -4.34 29.57
C ILE A 4 7.45 -5.02 30.13
N ALA A 5 6.64 -4.25 30.83
CA ALA A 5 5.32 -4.66 31.20
C ALA A 5 4.64 -5.13 29.93
N ALA A 6 4.43 -6.42 29.81
CA ALA A 6 3.63 -7.00 28.76
C ALA A 6 2.34 -6.17 28.72
N SER A 7 2.16 -5.41 27.64
CA SER A 7 0.91 -4.71 27.43
C SER A 7 -0.14 -5.80 27.51
N ARG A 8 -0.93 -5.78 28.57
CA ARG A 8 -2.01 -6.73 28.75
C ARG A 8 -2.96 -6.52 27.59
N MET A 9 -2.74 -7.28 26.51
CA MET A 9 -3.82 -7.55 25.59
C MET A 9 -4.87 -8.23 26.46
N HIS A 10 -5.89 -7.48 26.86
CA HIS A 10 -7.07 -8.11 27.42
C HIS A 10 -7.60 -8.99 26.28
N PRO A 11 -7.58 -10.31 26.43
CA PRO A 11 -8.19 -11.16 25.43
C PRO A 11 -9.65 -10.74 25.36
N PHE A 12 -10.02 -10.13 24.21
CA PHE A 12 -11.41 -9.82 23.94
C PHE A 12 -12.10 -11.16 23.67
N HIS A 13 -12.88 -11.62 24.63
CA HIS A 13 -13.69 -12.81 24.51
C HIS A 13 -15.16 -12.39 24.57
N PRO A 14 -15.75 -11.97 23.44
CA PRO A 14 -17.17 -11.65 23.41
C PRO A 14 -17.95 -12.91 23.76
N LYS A 15 -18.78 -12.82 24.77
CA LYS A 15 -19.68 -13.91 25.16
C LYS A 15 -20.83 -14.04 24.15
N GLN A 16 -21.17 -12.93 23.51
CA GLN A 16 -22.22 -12.82 22.48
C GLN A 16 -21.80 -11.80 21.42
N LEU A 17 -22.40 -11.86 20.24
CA LEU A 17 -22.18 -10.85 19.17
C LEU A 17 -22.60 -9.44 19.59
N SER A 18 -23.58 -9.33 20.48
CA SER A 18 -24.03 -8.06 21.08
C SER A 18 -22.94 -7.35 21.90
N ASP A 19 -21.91 -8.07 22.34
CA ASP A 19 -20.83 -7.52 23.16
C ASP A 19 -19.75 -6.84 22.31
N ILE A 20 -19.85 -6.95 20.98
CA ILE A 20 -18.91 -6.32 20.05
C ILE A 20 -19.33 -4.87 19.85
N GLU A 21 -18.47 -3.96 20.31
CA GLU A 21 -18.66 -2.53 20.05
C GLU A 21 -18.54 -2.26 18.53
N MET A 22 -19.55 -1.62 17.96
CA MET A 22 -19.56 -1.22 16.55
C MET A 22 -19.26 0.28 16.42
N GLN A 23 -18.28 0.61 15.58
CA GLN A 23 -17.95 1.99 15.23
C GLN A 23 -18.28 2.25 13.75
N VAL A 24 -19.15 3.21 13.49
CA VAL A 24 -19.51 3.66 12.14
C VAL A 24 -18.70 4.92 11.81
N VAL A 25 -18.01 4.88 10.67
CA VAL A 25 -17.21 5.99 10.13
C VAL A 25 -17.78 6.38 8.77
N THR A 26 -18.04 7.65 8.53
CA THR A 26 -18.49 8.15 7.23
C THR A 26 -17.43 9.03 6.61
N CYS A 27 -17.14 8.84 5.31
CA CYS A 27 -16.15 9.60 4.56
C CYS A 27 -16.58 9.77 3.10
N ASP A 28 -15.86 10.61 2.37
CA ASP A 28 -16.03 10.76 0.92
C ASP A 28 -15.24 9.68 0.18
N LEU A 29 -13.99 9.50 0.58
CA LEU A 29 -13.09 8.51 0.02
C LEU A 29 -12.56 7.57 1.11
N LEU A 30 -12.82 6.28 0.96
CA LEU A 30 -12.20 5.23 1.77
C LEU A 30 -11.04 4.59 0.99
N ILE A 31 -9.88 4.52 1.61
CA ILE A 31 -8.70 3.83 1.08
C ILE A 31 -8.44 2.61 1.95
N ILE A 32 -8.46 1.42 1.37
CA ILE A 32 -8.19 0.15 2.06
C ILE A 32 -6.73 -0.22 1.85
N GLY A 33 -5.91 -0.01 2.85
CA GLY A 33 -4.46 -0.23 2.85
C GLY A 33 -3.66 1.06 2.78
N GLY A 34 -2.86 1.30 3.82
CA GLY A 34 -1.97 2.47 3.97
C GLY A 34 -0.53 2.19 3.48
N GLY A 35 -0.36 1.32 2.48
CA GLY A 35 0.91 1.14 1.77
C GLY A 35 1.26 2.34 0.88
N ASN A 36 2.28 2.22 0.02
CA ASN A 36 2.67 3.32 -0.87
C ASN A 36 1.50 3.82 -1.72
N ALA A 37 0.79 2.91 -2.38
CA ALA A 37 -0.36 3.28 -3.22
C ALA A 37 -1.43 4.04 -2.43
N GLY A 38 -1.79 3.56 -1.23
CA GLY A 38 -2.80 4.22 -0.40
C GLY A 38 -2.37 5.60 0.08
N CYS A 39 -1.09 5.78 0.41
CA CYS A 39 -0.54 7.08 0.79
C CYS A 39 -0.57 8.07 -0.39
N PHE A 40 -0.16 7.64 -1.59
CA PHE A 40 -0.25 8.48 -2.79
C PHE A 40 -1.69 8.86 -3.12
N VAL A 41 -2.63 7.91 -3.09
CA VAL A 41 -4.05 8.21 -3.33
C VAL A 41 -4.58 9.27 -2.36
N ALA A 42 -4.21 9.19 -1.07
CA ALA A 42 -4.63 10.19 -0.10
C ALA A 42 -4.06 11.58 -0.40
N THR A 43 -2.78 11.64 -0.75
CA THR A 43 -2.10 12.89 -1.10
C THR A 43 -2.67 13.51 -2.37
N GLU A 44 -2.88 12.72 -3.42
CA GLU A 44 -3.45 13.20 -4.69
C GLU A 44 -4.92 13.62 -4.54
N ALA A 45 -5.71 12.87 -3.76
CA ALA A 45 -7.09 13.28 -3.48
C ALA A 45 -7.17 14.66 -2.83
N ALA A 46 -6.29 14.94 -1.87
CA ALA A 46 -6.23 16.24 -1.20
C ALA A 46 -5.72 17.37 -2.12
N LYS A 47 -4.82 17.07 -3.08
CA LYS A 47 -4.41 18.05 -4.10
C LYS A 47 -5.59 18.42 -5.02
N LEU A 48 -6.40 17.43 -5.40
CA LEU A 48 -7.55 17.63 -6.30
C LEU A 48 -8.71 18.35 -5.60
N ASP A 49 -9.02 17.97 -4.38
CA ASP A 49 -10.07 18.59 -3.57
C ASP A 49 -9.74 18.46 -2.08
N PRO A 50 -9.18 19.52 -1.45
CA PRO A 50 -8.82 19.50 -0.04
C PRO A 50 -10.04 19.46 0.92
N SER A 51 -11.26 19.55 0.41
CA SER A 51 -12.48 19.42 1.22
C SER A 51 -12.93 17.98 1.42
N LEU A 52 -12.35 17.03 0.69
CA LEU A 52 -12.70 15.61 0.79
C LEU A 52 -12.31 15.06 2.16
N LYS A 53 -13.27 14.40 2.81
CA LYS A 53 -12.98 13.58 3.98
C LYS A 53 -12.40 12.24 3.52
N VAL A 54 -11.07 12.13 3.55
CA VAL A 54 -10.33 10.92 3.19
C VAL A 54 -10.06 10.08 4.44
N VAL A 55 -10.36 8.78 4.36
CA VAL A 55 -10.08 7.82 5.43
C VAL A 55 -9.23 6.68 4.90
N ILE A 56 -8.16 6.34 5.62
CA ILE A 56 -7.32 5.16 5.34
C ILE A 56 -7.59 4.10 6.41
N MET A 57 -8.02 2.92 5.99
CA MET A 57 -8.11 1.73 6.82
C MET A 57 -6.86 0.88 6.64
N GLU A 58 -6.00 0.80 7.66
CA GLU A 58 -4.72 0.10 7.61
C GLU A 58 -4.69 -1.08 8.59
N LYS A 59 -4.37 -2.26 8.10
CA LYS A 59 -4.30 -3.48 8.90
C LYS A 59 -3.15 -3.49 9.91
N ALA A 60 -2.03 -2.89 9.55
CA ALA A 60 -0.85 -2.75 10.39
C ALA A 60 -0.75 -1.35 11.01
N GLU A 61 0.27 -0.62 10.68
CA GLU A 61 0.55 0.75 11.12
C GLU A 61 1.11 1.53 9.95
N ILE A 62 0.51 2.68 9.64
CA ILE A 62 0.78 3.40 8.39
C ILE A 62 2.25 3.79 8.21
N MET A 63 2.97 4.13 9.28
CA MET A 63 4.38 4.54 9.19
C MET A 63 5.30 3.43 8.66
N ARG A 64 4.95 2.17 8.86
CA ARG A 64 5.76 1.01 8.48
C ARG A 64 4.93 -0.14 7.91
N SER A 65 3.87 0.15 7.13
CA SER A 65 3.05 -0.87 6.47
C SER A 65 3.36 -0.98 4.97
N GLY A 66 2.91 -2.08 4.38
CA GLY A 66 3.07 -2.36 2.96
C GLY A 66 4.43 -3.00 2.59
N ALA A 67 4.59 -3.35 1.33
CA ALA A 67 5.78 -4.06 0.83
C ALA A 67 7.08 -3.26 0.99
N CYS A 68 7.01 -1.94 0.91
CA CYS A 68 8.17 -1.05 1.07
C CYS A 68 8.48 -0.69 2.53
N SER A 69 7.85 -1.34 3.51
CA SER A 69 7.99 -1.04 4.93
C SER A 69 9.40 -1.24 5.50
N ALA A 70 10.15 -2.17 4.93
CA ALA A 70 11.52 -2.51 5.32
C ALA A 70 12.58 -1.54 4.72
N GLY A 71 12.16 -0.62 3.87
CA GLY A 71 13.06 0.19 3.04
C GLY A 71 13.35 -0.46 1.70
N MET A 72 13.88 0.33 0.78
CA MET A 72 14.20 -0.07 -0.59
C MET A 72 15.53 0.55 -0.99
N ASP A 73 16.31 -0.15 -1.79
CA ASP A 73 17.57 0.37 -2.35
C ASP A 73 17.40 0.91 -3.78
N ALA A 74 16.21 0.72 -4.34
CA ALA A 74 15.90 1.13 -5.70
C ALA A 74 14.41 1.41 -5.91
N ILE A 75 14.12 2.26 -6.88
CA ILE A 75 12.82 2.31 -7.56
C ILE A 75 12.98 1.47 -8.82
N ASN A 76 12.22 0.38 -8.90
CA ASN A 76 12.39 -0.67 -9.92
C ASN A 76 11.82 -0.33 -11.29
N THR A 77 11.19 0.84 -11.43
CA THR A 77 10.75 1.39 -12.71
C THR A 77 11.02 2.89 -12.75
N TYR A 78 11.69 3.33 -13.79
CA TYR A 78 11.98 4.73 -14.08
C TYR A 78 12.29 4.87 -15.56
N ILE A 79 11.75 5.86 -16.23
CA ILE A 79 11.95 6.06 -17.66
C ILE A 79 13.21 6.89 -17.90
N PRO A 80 14.28 6.30 -18.49
CA PRO A 80 15.52 7.00 -18.76
C PRO A 80 15.35 8.11 -19.81
N LYS A 81 16.24 9.08 -19.78
CA LYS A 81 16.30 10.13 -20.81
C LYS A 81 16.37 9.52 -22.22
N GLY A 82 15.48 9.98 -23.10
CA GLY A 82 15.39 9.49 -24.49
C GLY A 82 14.59 8.19 -24.67
N LYS A 83 13.93 7.72 -23.61
CA LYS A 83 12.94 6.65 -23.64
C LYS A 83 11.54 7.20 -23.42
N THR A 84 10.54 6.40 -23.79
CA THR A 84 9.13 6.77 -23.67
C THR A 84 8.35 5.79 -22.75
N PRO A 85 7.16 6.17 -22.28
CA PRO A 85 6.26 5.26 -21.57
C PRO A 85 5.99 3.95 -22.34
N GLU A 86 5.82 4.02 -23.66
CA GLU A 86 5.58 2.84 -24.51
C GLU A 86 6.82 1.92 -24.58
N ASP A 87 8.03 2.48 -24.51
CA ASP A 87 9.27 1.70 -24.42
C ASP A 87 9.29 0.87 -23.13
N LEU A 88 8.82 1.43 -22.00
CA LEU A 88 8.69 0.73 -20.74
C LEU A 88 7.63 -0.37 -20.81
N VAL A 89 6.47 -0.10 -21.41
CA VAL A 89 5.41 -1.11 -21.59
C VAL A 89 5.91 -2.26 -22.46
N ARG A 90 6.60 -1.96 -23.56
CA ARG A 90 7.19 -2.97 -24.46
C ARG A 90 8.22 -3.83 -23.72
N TRP A 91 9.06 -3.22 -22.89
CA TRP A 91 10.00 -3.95 -22.04
C TRP A 91 9.27 -4.81 -21.01
N SER A 92 8.27 -4.29 -20.34
CA SER A 92 7.46 -5.02 -19.35
C SER A 92 6.78 -6.25 -19.96
N ARG A 93 6.23 -6.13 -21.18
CA ARG A 93 5.67 -7.26 -21.94
C ARG A 93 6.69 -8.37 -22.14
N ALA A 94 7.94 -8.03 -22.46
CA ALA A 94 9.00 -9.00 -22.64
C ALA A 94 9.37 -9.71 -21.32
N GLN A 95 9.28 -9.00 -20.17
CA GLN A 95 9.61 -9.60 -18.86
C GLN A 95 8.57 -10.63 -18.40
N VAL A 96 7.29 -10.44 -18.73
CA VAL A 96 6.24 -11.41 -18.36
C VAL A 96 6.20 -12.64 -19.28
N GLY A 97 7.16 -12.76 -20.20
CA GLY A 97 7.31 -13.96 -21.05
C GLY A 97 6.07 -14.30 -21.91
N GLY A 98 5.30 -13.29 -22.33
CA GLY A 98 4.04 -13.47 -23.05
C GLY A 98 2.84 -13.76 -22.13
N GLY A 99 3.00 -13.67 -20.82
CA GLY A 99 1.89 -13.75 -19.86
C GLY A 99 0.94 -12.55 -19.98
N PRO A 100 -0.20 -12.56 -19.27
CA PRO A 100 -1.19 -11.50 -19.34
C PRO A 100 -0.64 -10.19 -18.76
N LEU A 101 -0.63 -9.14 -19.56
CA LEU A 101 -0.32 -7.77 -19.17
C LEU A 101 -1.43 -6.85 -19.66
N ARG A 102 -2.05 -6.10 -18.76
CA ARG A 102 -2.95 -5.00 -19.09
C ARG A 102 -2.10 -3.80 -19.51
N GLU A 103 -1.81 -3.71 -20.82
CA GLU A 103 -0.91 -2.68 -21.37
C GLU A 103 -1.46 -1.27 -21.25
N ASP A 104 -2.79 -1.13 -21.29
CA ASP A 104 -3.47 0.13 -21.03
C ASP A 104 -3.19 0.65 -19.61
N LEU A 105 -3.24 -0.23 -18.60
CA LEU A 105 -2.90 0.14 -17.22
C LEU A 105 -1.39 0.34 -17.04
N ALA A 106 -0.58 -0.46 -17.71
CA ALA A 106 0.88 -0.31 -17.66
C ALA A 106 1.31 1.03 -18.29
N LEU A 107 0.66 1.45 -19.39
CA LEU A 107 0.93 2.73 -20.06
C LEU A 107 0.50 3.90 -19.16
N SER A 108 -0.72 3.88 -18.63
CA SER A 108 -1.19 4.91 -17.71
C SER A 108 -0.28 5.09 -16.50
N ASN A 109 0.23 3.96 -15.92
CA ASN A 109 1.22 4.03 -14.85
C ASN A 109 2.54 4.63 -15.33
N ALA A 110 3.00 4.26 -16.53
CA ALA A 110 4.28 4.71 -17.06
C ALA A 110 4.28 6.23 -17.39
N GLU A 111 3.16 6.78 -17.83
CA GLU A 111 2.99 8.21 -18.15
C GLU A 111 3.23 9.11 -16.93
N GLU A 112 2.80 8.67 -15.72
CA GLU A 112 2.90 9.45 -14.48
C GLU A 112 4.13 9.06 -13.62
N LEU A 113 4.91 8.07 -14.06
CA LEU A 113 5.92 7.42 -13.24
C LEU A 113 7.04 8.37 -12.80
N ASN A 114 7.64 9.09 -13.73
CA ASN A 114 8.78 9.95 -13.44
C ASN A 114 8.36 11.15 -12.58
N GLU A 115 7.18 11.72 -12.82
CA GLU A 115 6.64 12.80 -11.99
C GLU A 115 6.40 12.32 -10.56
N SER A 116 5.86 11.11 -10.37
CA SER A 116 5.70 10.50 -9.04
C SER A 116 7.04 10.32 -8.32
N VAL A 117 8.12 10.01 -9.05
CA VAL A 117 9.48 9.90 -8.48
C VAL A 117 10.02 11.28 -8.09
N GLU A 118 9.77 12.32 -8.90
CA GLU A 118 10.13 13.68 -8.57
C GLU A 118 9.37 14.20 -7.35
N ASP A 119 8.10 13.82 -7.18
CA ASP A 119 7.34 14.10 -5.95
C ASP A 119 8.01 13.47 -4.73
N LEU A 120 8.43 12.22 -4.79
CA LEU A 120 9.16 11.56 -3.71
C LEU A 120 10.46 12.29 -3.37
N GLU A 121 11.22 12.74 -4.37
CA GLU A 121 12.45 13.52 -4.15
C GLU A 121 12.13 14.87 -3.48
N ARG A 122 11.10 15.57 -3.94
CA ARG A 122 10.62 16.83 -3.31
C ARG A 122 10.16 16.61 -1.86
N TRP A 123 9.65 15.44 -1.53
CA TRP A 123 9.24 15.07 -0.16
C TRP A 123 10.42 14.64 0.71
N GLY A 124 11.64 14.58 0.15
CA GLY A 124 12.86 14.30 0.87
C GLY A 124 13.42 12.88 0.71
N LEU A 125 12.93 12.10 -0.26
CA LEU A 125 13.55 10.81 -0.58
C LEU A 125 14.90 11.03 -1.27
N PRO A 126 16.02 10.51 -0.72
CA PRO A 126 17.31 10.65 -1.36
C PRO A 126 17.44 9.78 -2.61
N ILE A 127 17.41 10.39 -3.79
CA ILE A 127 17.74 9.75 -5.07
C ILE A 127 19.25 9.88 -5.29
N LEU A 128 19.90 8.74 -5.52
CA LEU A 128 21.35 8.72 -5.73
C LEU A 128 21.70 9.28 -7.10
N ARG A 129 22.77 10.07 -7.13
CA ARG A 129 23.28 10.71 -8.35
C ARG A 129 24.73 10.32 -8.58
N ASP A 130 25.18 10.36 -9.85
CA ASP A 130 26.58 10.20 -10.24
C ASP A 130 27.38 11.51 -10.03
N GLY A 131 28.67 11.47 -10.38
CA GLY A 131 29.55 12.64 -10.24
C GLY A 131 29.17 13.83 -11.10
N ASP A 132 28.39 13.63 -12.14
CA ASP A 132 27.88 14.67 -13.05
C ASP A 132 26.47 15.17 -12.65
N GLY A 133 25.92 14.65 -11.55
CA GLY A 133 24.61 15.02 -11.03
C GLY A 133 23.42 14.30 -11.70
N ASN A 134 23.67 13.34 -12.60
CA ASN A 134 22.61 12.55 -13.20
C ASN A 134 22.12 11.47 -12.22
N VAL A 135 20.84 11.07 -12.38
CA VAL A 135 20.28 9.97 -11.61
C VAL A 135 21.10 8.70 -11.82
N ARG A 136 21.46 8.05 -10.72
CA ARG A 136 22.25 6.81 -10.74
C ARG A 136 21.34 5.62 -11.04
N TYR A 137 21.51 5.04 -12.22
CA TYR A 137 20.82 3.82 -12.61
C TYR A 137 21.47 2.59 -11.94
N ARG A 138 20.66 1.63 -11.50
CA ARG A 138 21.07 0.31 -11.06
C ARG A 138 21.01 -0.67 -12.22
N GLY A 139 20.03 -0.55 -13.09
CA GLY A 139 19.80 -1.30 -14.30
C GLY A 139 19.27 -0.41 -15.42
N LYS A 140 18.53 -1.01 -16.37
CA LYS A 140 18.06 -0.27 -17.56
C LYS A 140 16.88 0.66 -17.24
N TRP A 141 16.03 0.28 -16.29
CA TRP A 141 14.77 0.93 -15.98
C TRP A 141 14.60 1.22 -14.49
N ASP A 142 15.64 1.07 -13.72
CA ASP A 142 15.61 1.22 -12.27
C ASP A 142 16.71 2.17 -11.79
N ILE A 143 16.40 2.94 -10.76
CA ILE A 143 17.28 3.93 -10.16
C ILE A 143 17.59 3.57 -8.72
N SER A 144 18.79 3.96 -8.27
CA SER A 144 19.25 3.75 -6.90
C SER A 144 18.75 4.85 -5.97
N ILE A 145 18.30 4.47 -4.79
CA ILE A 145 17.84 5.39 -3.74
C ILE A 145 18.40 4.98 -2.37
N HIS A 146 18.35 5.88 -1.41
CA HIS A 146 18.39 5.55 0.01
C HIS A 146 16.96 5.54 0.55
N GLY A 147 16.30 4.38 0.43
CA GLY A 147 14.87 4.24 0.65
C GLY A 147 14.45 3.73 2.01
N GLU A 148 15.31 3.78 3.04
CA GLU A 148 14.95 3.39 4.40
C GLU A 148 13.81 4.26 4.94
N GLN A 149 13.74 5.51 4.50
CA GLN A 149 12.72 6.48 4.89
C GLN A 149 11.56 6.58 3.88
N LEU A 150 11.59 5.81 2.78
CA LEU A 150 10.54 5.87 1.75
C LEU A 150 9.15 5.76 2.35
N LYS A 151 8.91 4.74 3.17
CA LYS A 151 7.58 4.53 3.74
C LYS A 151 7.18 5.58 4.78
N PRO A 152 8.03 6.00 5.74
CA PRO A 152 7.74 7.14 6.60
C PRO A 152 7.41 8.42 5.85
N ILE A 153 8.23 8.81 4.86
CA ILE A 153 7.99 10.01 4.04
C ILE A 153 6.59 10.00 3.43
N MET A 154 6.21 8.89 2.81
CA MET A 154 4.89 8.76 2.20
C MET A 154 3.75 8.77 3.22
N ALA A 155 3.95 8.15 4.38
CA ALA A 155 2.96 8.15 5.45
C ALA A 155 2.76 9.55 6.04
N GLU A 156 3.86 10.28 6.25
CA GLU A 156 3.83 11.67 6.71
C GLU A 156 3.07 12.55 5.72
N LYS A 157 3.31 12.41 4.41
CA LYS A 157 2.57 13.15 3.38
C LYS A 157 1.08 12.83 3.36
N ALA A 158 0.71 11.57 3.53
CA ALA A 158 -0.68 11.18 3.66
C ALA A 158 -1.35 11.77 4.92
N LEU A 159 -0.63 11.85 6.04
CA LEU A 159 -1.13 12.48 7.27
C LEU A 159 -1.22 14.00 7.12
N GLU A 160 -0.20 14.65 6.54
CA GLU A 160 -0.18 16.09 6.23
C GLU A 160 -1.31 16.50 5.28
N SER A 161 -1.76 15.60 4.40
CA SER A 161 -2.91 15.83 3.51
C SER A 161 -4.26 15.86 4.23
N GLY A 162 -4.29 15.58 5.54
CA GLY A 162 -5.50 15.58 6.36
C GLY A 162 -6.27 14.25 6.34
N ALA A 163 -5.68 13.17 5.84
CA ALA A 163 -6.32 11.86 5.87
C ALA A 163 -6.45 11.31 7.29
N ASP A 164 -7.65 10.88 7.68
CA ASP A 164 -7.90 10.16 8.92
C ASP A 164 -7.42 8.71 8.79
N VAL A 165 -6.52 8.25 9.66
CA VAL A 165 -5.95 6.91 9.58
C VAL A 165 -6.44 6.02 10.71
N TYR A 166 -7.07 4.91 10.34
CA TYR A 166 -7.49 3.85 11.26
C TYR A 166 -6.47 2.71 11.18
N ASN A 167 -5.43 2.80 11.99
CA ASN A 167 -4.41 1.76 12.14
C ASN A 167 -4.96 0.53 12.87
N ARG A 168 -4.40 -0.65 12.60
CA ARG A 168 -4.75 -1.91 13.26
C ARG A 168 -6.19 -2.35 12.98
N VAL A 169 -6.77 -1.94 11.85
CA VAL A 169 -8.09 -2.38 11.41
C VAL A 169 -7.95 -3.30 10.20
N ALA A 170 -8.17 -4.58 10.41
CA ALA A 170 -8.14 -5.58 9.35
C ALA A 170 -9.44 -5.57 8.55
N GLY A 171 -9.36 -5.23 7.26
CA GLY A 171 -10.51 -5.29 6.35
C GLY A 171 -11.03 -6.71 6.21
N THR A 172 -12.33 -6.91 6.41
CA THR A 172 -13.01 -8.22 6.39
C THR A 172 -13.98 -8.38 5.22
N GLY A 173 -14.47 -7.28 4.65
CA GLY A 173 -15.40 -7.32 3.53
C GLY A 173 -15.71 -5.95 2.98
N LEU A 174 -16.23 -5.90 1.75
CA LEU A 174 -16.75 -4.70 1.14
C LEU A 174 -18.24 -4.54 1.48
N LEU A 175 -18.70 -3.31 1.55
CA LEU A 175 -20.12 -2.99 1.65
C LEU A 175 -20.68 -2.74 0.25
N MET A 176 -21.58 -3.60 -0.18
CA MET A 176 -22.22 -3.46 -1.48
C MET A 176 -23.67 -3.01 -1.33
N HIS A 177 -24.09 -2.08 -2.16
CA HIS A 177 -25.50 -1.68 -2.28
C HIS A 177 -25.85 -1.45 -3.74
N LYS A 178 -26.86 -2.20 -4.23
CA LYS A 178 -27.33 -2.13 -5.63
C LYS A 178 -26.18 -2.21 -6.66
N GLY A 179 -25.26 -3.15 -6.48
CA GLY A 179 -24.12 -3.37 -7.37
C GLY A 179 -22.98 -2.33 -7.26
N ARG A 180 -23.02 -1.42 -6.29
CA ARG A 180 -21.97 -0.43 -6.04
C ARG A 180 -21.30 -0.68 -4.71
N CYS A 181 -19.98 -0.50 -4.65
CA CYS A 181 -19.24 -0.47 -3.39
C CYS A 181 -19.52 0.86 -2.68
N VAL A 182 -20.06 0.78 -1.47
CA VAL A 182 -20.42 1.94 -0.62
C VAL A 182 -19.60 1.97 0.67
N GLY A 183 -18.47 1.25 0.70
CA GLY A 183 -17.57 1.22 1.82
C GLY A 183 -17.00 -0.16 2.12
N ALA A 184 -16.54 -0.35 3.35
CA ALA A 184 -15.96 -1.62 3.80
C ALA A 184 -16.25 -1.87 5.28
N MET A 185 -16.01 -3.11 5.70
CA MET A 185 -16.03 -3.53 7.10
C MET A 185 -14.64 -3.97 7.53
N GLY A 186 -14.32 -3.79 8.81
CA GLY A 186 -13.07 -4.20 9.38
C GLY A 186 -13.18 -4.57 10.86
N LEU A 187 -12.18 -5.31 11.33
CA LEU A 187 -12.04 -5.67 12.73
C LEU A 187 -10.79 -5.01 13.30
N GLY A 188 -10.95 -4.26 14.38
CA GLY A 188 -9.84 -3.72 15.15
C GLY A 188 -9.10 -4.84 15.88
N VAL A 189 -7.85 -5.09 15.46
CA VAL A 189 -7.07 -6.24 15.97
C VAL A 189 -6.51 -6.03 17.37
N ARG A 190 -6.63 -4.82 17.91
CA ARG A 190 -6.20 -4.50 19.29
C ARG A 190 -7.34 -4.14 20.22
N ASP A 191 -8.34 -3.45 19.72
CA ASP A 191 -9.49 -2.97 20.50
C ASP A 191 -10.72 -3.87 20.41
N GLY A 192 -10.70 -4.84 19.45
CA GLY A 192 -11.80 -5.78 19.26
C GLY A 192 -13.07 -5.16 18.67
N LYS A 193 -13.04 -3.88 18.27
CA LYS A 193 -14.20 -3.19 17.70
C LYS A 193 -14.47 -3.65 16.28
N PHE A 194 -15.73 -3.67 15.93
CA PHE A 194 -16.17 -3.86 14.53
C PHE A 194 -16.38 -2.50 13.88
N TYR A 195 -15.62 -2.24 12.84
CA TYR A 195 -15.66 -1.00 12.10
C TYR A 195 -16.52 -1.12 10.84
N VAL A 196 -17.37 -0.14 10.60
CA VAL A 196 -18.19 0.01 9.40
C VAL A 196 -17.85 1.34 8.76
N PHE A 197 -17.11 1.30 7.67
CA PHE A 197 -16.77 2.51 6.89
C PHE A 197 -17.79 2.70 5.78
N ARG A 198 -18.50 3.83 5.79
CA ARG A 198 -19.44 4.23 4.74
C ARG A 198 -18.79 5.30 3.88
N ALA A 199 -18.67 5.05 2.59
CA ALA A 199 -17.93 5.93 1.69
C ALA A 199 -18.69 6.19 0.38
N LYS A 200 -18.48 7.36 -0.22
CA LYS A 200 -18.98 7.67 -1.57
C LYS A 200 -18.16 6.93 -2.64
N ALA A 201 -16.85 6.79 -2.41
CA ALA A 201 -15.93 6.02 -3.23
C ALA A 201 -14.97 5.19 -2.37
N THR A 202 -14.53 4.04 -2.89
CA THR A 202 -13.60 3.15 -2.19
C THR A 202 -12.47 2.73 -3.12
N VAL A 203 -11.22 2.91 -2.66
CA VAL A 203 -10.01 2.47 -3.35
C VAL A 203 -9.41 1.29 -2.61
N MET A 204 -9.17 0.19 -3.32
CA MET A 204 -8.46 -0.97 -2.79
C MET A 204 -6.96 -0.85 -3.08
N ALA A 205 -6.16 -0.48 -2.07
CA ALA A 205 -4.71 -0.35 -2.11
C ALA A 205 -4.02 -1.43 -1.26
N THR A 206 -4.56 -2.64 -1.27
CA THR A 206 -4.25 -3.74 -0.34
C THR A 206 -2.97 -4.51 -0.68
N GLY A 207 -2.27 -4.12 -1.74
CA GLY A 207 -1.06 -4.81 -2.20
C GLY A 207 -1.32 -6.20 -2.76
N GLY A 208 -0.26 -6.97 -2.91
CA GLY A 208 -0.28 -8.30 -3.48
C GLY A 208 -0.51 -9.43 -2.47
N ALA A 209 -0.25 -10.67 -2.90
CA ALA A 209 -0.37 -11.89 -2.12
C ALA A 209 1.02 -12.53 -1.87
N GLY A 210 2.03 -11.72 -1.58
CA GLY A 210 3.44 -12.12 -1.51
C GLY A 210 3.75 -13.19 -0.47
N THR A 211 2.96 -13.32 0.60
CA THR A 211 3.18 -14.30 1.66
C THR A 211 2.14 -15.43 1.67
N LEU A 212 1.32 -15.54 0.63
CA LEU A 212 0.32 -16.59 0.52
C LEU A 212 0.92 -17.92 0.07
N TYR A 213 1.93 -17.90 -0.78
CA TYR A 213 2.56 -19.08 -1.38
C TYR A 213 3.96 -19.30 -0.83
N LYS A 214 4.36 -20.57 -0.77
CA LYS A 214 5.75 -20.93 -0.47
C LYS A 214 6.67 -20.46 -1.61
N SER A 215 7.86 -19.99 -1.25
CA SER A 215 8.91 -19.76 -2.24
C SER A 215 9.34 -21.10 -2.87
N TYR A 216 9.47 -21.12 -4.20
CA TYR A 216 9.84 -22.31 -4.97
C TYR A 216 11.32 -22.32 -5.38
N THR A 217 12.17 -21.53 -4.75
CA THR A 217 13.60 -21.56 -5.03
C THR A 217 14.23 -22.80 -4.37
N ALA A 218 15.00 -23.56 -5.14
CA ALA A 218 15.63 -24.83 -4.71
C ALA A 218 16.54 -24.67 -3.48
N ASP A 219 17.02 -23.45 -3.21
CA ASP A 219 17.89 -23.12 -2.08
C ASP A 219 17.13 -22.56 -0.86
N SER A 220 15.82 -22.48 -0.92
CA SER A 220 15.02 -22.05 0.22
C SER A 220 14.87 -23.21 1.22
N THR A 221 15.91 -23.42 2.00
CA THR A 221 15.81 -24.28 3.18
C THR A 221 14.78 -23.69 4.13
N ASP A 222 13.68 -24.38 4.29
CA ASP A 222 12.70 -24.33 5.38
C ASP A 222 11.77 -23.13 5.57
N SER A 223 12.06 -21.94 5.14
CA SER A 223 11.19 -20.82 5.48
C SER A 223 10.21 -20.41 4.39
N GLY A 224 9.92 -21.19 3.43
CA GLY A 224 8.88 -21.06 2.39
C GLY A 224 8.16 -19.72 2.18
N ALA A 225 8.49 -18.69 2.94
CA ALA A 225 7.93 -17.35 2.82
C ALA A 225 9.00 -16.41 2.26
N GLN A 226 8.61 -15.46 1.44
CA GLN A 226 9.45 -14.32 1.07
C GLN A 226 9.56 -13.39 2.28
N ILE A 227 10.48 -13.69 3.20
CA ILE A 227 10.59 -13.05 4.51
C ILE A 227 10.92 -11.56 4.42
N TRP A 228 11.54 -11.14 3.32
CA TRP A 228 11.84 -9.73 3.06
C TRP A 228 10.62 -8.90 2.63
N MET A 229 9.50 -9.56 2.29
CA MET A 229 8.23 -8.88 2.00
C MET A 229 7.42 -8.67 3.29
N CYS A 230 6.53 -7.68 3.26
CA CYS A 230 5.62 -7.43 4.36
C CYS A 230 4.76 -8.67 4.67
N PRO A 231 4.81 -9.22 5.89
CA PRO A 231 4.08 -10.45 6.24
C PRO A 231 2.57 -10.31 6.19
N TYR A 232 2.07 -9.09 6.08
CA TYR A 232 0.63 -8.81 5.99
C TYR A 232 0.10 -8.78 4.55
N CYS A 233 0.96 -8.94 3.52
CA CYS A 233 0.55 -9.03 2.11
C CYS A 233 0.06 -10.43 1.76
N VAL A 234 -1.10 -10.81 2.28
CA VAL A 234 -1.67 -12.17 2.21
C VAL A 234 -2.89 -12.28 1.27
N GLY A 235 -3.05 -11.33 0.36
CA GLY A 235 -4.14 -11.37 -0.63
C GLY A 235 -5.54 -11.10 -0.07
N SER A 236 -5.68 -10.52 1.12
CA SER A 236 -6.98 -10.23 1.74
C SER A 236 -7.88 -9.37 0.85
N GLY A 237 -7.29 -8.41 0.12
CA GLY A 237 -8.06 -7.56 -0.82
C GLY A 237 -8.68 -8.35 -1.96
N TYR A 238 -7.93 -9.27 -2.55
CA TYR A 238 -8.48 -10.17 -3.57
C TYR A 238 -9.63 -10.99 -3.01
N ALA A 239 -9.47 -11.56 -1.81
CA ALA A 239 -10.53 -12.33 -1.17
C ALA A 239 -11.78 -11.48 -0.89
N MET A 240 -11.63 -10.21 -0.51
CA MET A 240 -12.77 -9.30 -0.36
C MET A 240 -13.47 -9.03 -1.69
N GLY A 241 -12.73 -8.85 -2.77
CA GLY A 241 -13.29 -8.64 -4.11
C GLY A 241 -14.02 -9.89 -4.65
N PHE A 242 -13.42 -11.07 -4.51
CA PHE A 242 -14.02 -12.33 -5.01
C PHE A 242 -15.30 -12.74 -4.29
N ARG A 243 -15.58 -12.20 -3.12
CA ARG A 243 -16.80 -12.50 -2.36
C ARG A 243 -18.00 -11.62 -2.74
N GLN A 244 -17.83 -10.68 -3.66
CA GLN A 244 -18.87 -9.79 -4.17
C GLN A 244 -19.38 -10.26 -5.51
#